data_deab0624c206e7789f916c910016ecde
#
_entry.id   deab0624c206e7789f916c910016ecde
#
_cell.length_a   1.000
_cell.length_b   1.000
_cell.length_c   1.000
_cell.angle_alpha   90.00
_cell.angle_beta   90.00
_cell.angle_gamma   90.00
#
_symmetry.space_group_name_H-M   'P 1'
#
loop_
_entity.id
_entity.type
_entity.pdbx_description
1 polymer ?
#
loop_
_entity_poly.entity_id
_entity_poly.type
_entity_poly.pdbx_seq_one_letter_code
_entity_poly.pdbx_strand_id
1 'polypeptide(L)'
;TDWKGTMGWCHGFKLHFTCNDRGEIITFCLTGANVDDRNPGVWNVLAKELYGRLFADRGYISPRLFEDLFKDGIHLVTGVKVNMKNRLMPFWDKIMLRKPFVIECINDMLKNTAKLVHSRHRSINNFLMNLVAALAAYCFYDNKPEALQGYTIEHTKQLVLF
;
A
#
# COMPACT_ATOMS: atom_id res chain seq x y z
N THR A 1 -1.38 9.92 -19.99
CA THR A 1 -2.53 9.00 -20.19
C THR A 1 -3.78 9.63 -19.61
N ASP A 2 -4.78 9.77 -20.45
CA ASP A 2 -6.04 10.43 -20.11
C ASP A 2 -6.93 9.48 -19.32
N TRP A 3 -7.46 9.94 -18.20
CA TRP A 3 -8.48 9.24 -17.44
C TRP A 3 -9.72 10.13 -17.29
N LYS A 4 -10.90 9.56 -17.50
CA LYS A 4 -12.18 10.25 -17.35
C LYS A 4 -12.74 10.00 -15.95
N GLY A 5 -12.61 10.99 -15.08
CA GLY A 5 -13.28 11.02 -13.78
C GLY A 5 -14.63 11.72 -13.84
N THR A 6 -15.32 11.80 -12.72
CA THR A 6 -16.58 12.55 -12.56
C THR A 6 -16.45 14.04 -12.88
N MET A 7 -15.23 14.57 -12.88
CA MET A 7 -14.88 15.99 -13.16
C MET A 7 -14.28 16.19 -14.56
N GLY A 8 -14.31 15.21 -15.47
CA GLY A 8 -13.77 15.32 -16.83
C GLY A 8 -12.50 14.48 -17.05
N TRP A 9 -11.78 14.78 -18.16
CA TRP A 9 -10.52 14.13 -18.50
C TRP A 9 -9.37 14.72 -17.70
N CYS A 10 -8.65 13.88 -16.96
CA CYS A 10 -7.48 14.29 -16.18
C CYS A 10 -6.24 13.54 -16.65
N HIS A 11 -5.14 14.28 -16.87
CA HIS A 11 -3.82 13.69 -16.94
C HIS A 11 -3.30 13.50 -15.53
N GLY A 12 -2.98 12.28 -15.14
CA GLY A 12 -2.52 12.02 -13.78
C GLY A 12 -1.65 10.77 -13.68
N PHE A 13 -0.92 10.73 -12.58
CA PHE A 13 -0.16 9.56 -12.16
C PHE A 13 -0.77 8.97 -10.90
N LYS A 14 -0.62 7.67 -10.73
CA LYS A 14 -0.99 6.94 -9.52
C LYS A 14 0.28 6.38 -8.89
N LEU A 15 0.51 6.74 -7.64
CA LEU A 15 1.58 6.17 -6.82
C LEU A 15 1.05 4.93 -6.09
N HIS A 16 1.65 3.80 -6.35
CA HIS A 16 1.45 2.57 -5.58
C HIS A 16 2.67 2.38 -4.70
N PHE A 17 2.48 1.98 -3.46
CA PHE A 17 3.58 1.65 -2.58
C PHE A 17 3.17 0.61 -1.54
N THR A 18 4.15 -0.10 -1.01
CA THR A 18 4.00 -0.99 0.13
C THR A 18 4.83 -0.46 1.30
N CYS A 19 4.31 -0.63 2.50
CA CYS A 19 5.01 -0.27 3.73
C CYS A 19 4.91 -1.41 4.74
N ASN A 20 5.83 -1.42 5.70
CA ASN A 20 5.76 -2.32 6.84
C ASN A 20 4.87 -1.73 7.96
N ASP A 21 4.74 -2.46 9.05
CA ASP A 21 3.97 -2.09 10.25
C ASP A 21 4.53 -0.85 10.98
N ARG A 22 5.79 -0.48 10.72
CA ARG A 22 6.45 0.71 11.23
C ARG A 22 6.31 1.93 10.30
N GLY A 23 5.52 1.83 9.24
CA GLY A 23 5.33 2.90 8.27
C GLY A 23 6.52 3.13 7.34
N GLU A 24 7.51 2.24 7.30
CA GLU A 24 8.63 2.36 6.37
C GLU A 24 8.21 1.88 4.98
N ILE A 25 8.43 2.71 3.96
CA ILE A 25 8.14 2.34 2.57
C ILE A 25 9.19 1.34 2.10
N ILE A 26 8.72 0.14 1.69
CA ILE A 26 9.57 -0.95 1.20
C ILE A 26 9.81 -0.80 -0.29
N THR A 27 8.73 -0.60 -1.05
CA THR A 27 8.80 -0.46 -2.50
C THR A 27 7.69 0.44 -3.01
N PHE A 28 7.89 1.03 -4.17
CA PHE A 28 6.88 1.85 -4.82
C PHE A 28 6.91 1.68 -6.35
N CYS A 29 5.80 1.99 -6.97
CA CYS A 29 5.64 1.98 -8.42
C CYS A 29 4.76 3.17 -8.85
N LEU A 30 5.12 3.84 -9.92
CA LEU A 30 4.34 4.93 -10.51
C LEU A 30 3.72 4.47 -11.82
N THR A 31 2.42 4.66 -11.95
CA THR A 31 1.68 4.32 -13.16
C THR A 31 0.85 5.50 -13.66
N GLY A 32 0.34 5.40 -14.88
CA GLY A 32 -0.72 6.31 -15.33
C GLY A 32 -1.99 6.08 -14.51
N ALA A 33 -2.77 7.12 -14.29
CA ALA A 33 -3.98 7.09 -13.47
C ALA A 33 -5.05 6.08 -13.97
N ASN A 34 -4.99 5.69 -15.23
CA ASN A 34 -5.88 4.72 -15.87
C ASN A 34 -5.49 3.24 -15.60
N VAL A 35 -4.35 2.99 -15.01
CA VAL A 35 -3.90 1.62 -14.73
C VAL A 35 -4.67 1.05 -13.54
N ASP A 36 -5.21 -0.16 -13.69
CA ASP A 36 -5.91 -0.88 -12.60
C ASP A 36 -4.91 -1.29 -11.51
N ASP A 37 -5.32 -1.13 -10.24
CA ASP A 37 -4.52 -1.49 -9.07
C ASP A 37 -4.18 -2.99 -9.00
N ARG A 38 -4.95 -3.82 -9.73
CA ARG A 38 -4.76 -5.27 -9.84
C ARG A 38 -3.88 -5.66 -11.03
N ASN A 39 -3.31 -4.69 -11.75
CA ASN A 39 -2.48 -4.96 -12.92
C ASN A 39 -1.25 -5.80 -12.51
N PRO A 40 -1.01 -6.95 -13.18
CA PRO A 40 0.14 -7.82 -12.85
C PRO A 40 1.49 -7.10 -12.94
N GLY A 41 1.65 -6.15 -13.87
CA GLY A 41 2.89 -5.39 -14.01
C GLY A 41 3.19 -4.52 -12.78
N VAL A 42 2.17 -3.98 -12.11
CA VAL A 42 2.32 -3.24 -10.85
C VAL A 42 2.78 -4.20 -9.75
N TRP A 43 2.13 -5.36 -9.66
CA TRP A 43 2.41 -6.34 -8.61
C TRP A 43 3.77 -7.02 -8.79
N ASN A 44 4.23 -7.23 -10.01
CA ASN A 44 5.59 -7.73 -10.27
C ASN A 44 6.67 -6.80 -9.71
N VAL A 45 6.40 -5.50 -9.64
CA VAL A 45 7.31 -4.53 -9.02
C VAL A 45 7.14 -4.51 -7.51
N LEU A 46 5.89 -4.38 -7.03
CA LEU A 46 5.60 -4.21 -5.60
C LEU A 46 5.92 -5.47 -4.78
N ALA A 47 5.73 -6.66 -5.36
CA ALA A 47 5.90 -7.93 -4.66
C ALA A 47 7.33 -8.46 -4.65
N LYS A 48 8.22 -7.92 -5.50
CA LYS A 48 9.56 -8.46 -5.73
C LYS A 48 10.40 -8.67 -4.47
N GLU A 49 10.28 -7.77 -3.50
CA GLU A 49 11.05 -7.79 -2.25
C GLU A 49 10.19 -8.19 -1.04
N LEU A 50 8.94 -8.65 -1.28
CA LEU A 50 8.01 -8.96 -0.22
C LEU A 50 7.95 -10.47 0.05
N TYR A 51 7.67 -10.80 1.30
CA TYR A 51 7.35 -12.16 1.75
C TYR A 51 6.42 -12.13 2.96
N GLY A 52 5.73 -13.22 3.22
CA GLY A 52 4.85 -13.35 4.39
C GLY A 52 3.45 -12.77 4.16
N ARG A 53 2.93 -11.97 5.08
CA ARG A 53 1.56 -11.46 5.02
C ARG A 53 1.52 -10.04 4.46
N LEU A 54 0.70 -9.85 3.44
CA LEU A 54 0.43 -8.54 2.83
C LEU A 54 -1.03 -8.16 3.07
N PHE A 55 -1.25 -7.09 3.79
CA PHE A 55 -2.59 -6.55 4.07
C PHE A 55 -2.95 -5.51 3.01
N ALA A 56 -4.11 -5.69 2.37
CA ALA A 56 -4.56 -4.79 1.33
C ALA A 56 -6.06 -4.50 1.44
N ASP A 57 -6.49 -3.40 0.82
CA ASP A 57 -7.89 -3.03 0.76
C ASP A 57 -8.70 -3.99 -0.14
N ARG A 58 -10.01 -3.96 0.02
CA ARG A 58 -10.98 -4.79 -0.74
C ARG A 58 -10.93 -4.56 -2.26
N GLY A 59 -10.37 -3.44 -2.71
CA GLY A 59 -10.14 -3.14 -4.12
C GLY A 59 -9.21 -4.13 -4.81
N TYR A 60 -8.28 -4.73 -4.07
CA TYR A 60 -7.28 -5.66 -4.58
C TYR A 60 -7.75 -7.13 -4.65
N ILE A 61 -9.02 -7.42 -4.38
CA ILE A 61 -9.55 -8.78 -4.45
C ILE A 61 -9.61 -9.23 -5.91
N SER A 62 -8.70 -10.14 -6.27
CA SER A 62 -8.65 -10.85 -7.55
C SER A 62 -8.15 -12.27 -7.30
N PRO A 63 -8.88 -13.33 -7.75
CA PRO A 63 -8.43 -14.72 -7.59
C PRO A 63 -7.04 -14.94 -8.21
N ARG A 64 -6.83 -14.42 -9.42
CA ARG A 64 -5.55 -14.54 -10.12
C ARG A 64 -4.40 -13.90 -9.33
N LEU A 65 -4.60 -12.66 -8.86
CA LEU A 65 -3.58 -11.96 -8.06
C LEU A 65 -3.25 -12.74 -6.78
N PHE A 66 -4.27 -13.29 -6.12
CA PHE A 66 -4.08 -14.10 -4.91
C PHE A 66 -3.22 -15.34 -5.18
N GLU A 67 -3.50 -16.07 -6.28
CA GLU A 67 -2.75 -17.27 -6.66
C GLU A 67 -1.29 -16.94 -7.04
N ASP A 68 -1.09 -15.86 -7.79
CA ASP A 68 0.24 -15.46 -8.23
C ASP A 68 1.09 -15.03 -7.02
N LEU A 69 0.58 -14.18 -6.13
CA LEU A 69 1.27 -13.79 -4.90
C LEU A 69 1.54 -14.97 -3.97
N PHE A 70 0.60 -15.92 -3.89
CA PHE A 70 0.78 -17.10 -3.05
C PHE A 70 1.93 -18.00 -3.52
N LYS A 71 2.13 -18.13 -4.84
CA LYS A 71 3.28 -18.85 -5.43
C LYS A 71 4.61 -18.21 -5.05
N ASP A 72 4.61 -16.88 -4.92
CA ASP A 72 5.79 -16.09 -4.52
C ASP A 72 5.98 -16.03 -2.99
N GLY A 73 5.20 -16.81 -2.22
CA GLY A 73 5.30 -16.87 -0.76
C GLY A 73 4.65 -15.68 -0.03
N ILE A 74 3.77 -14.94 -0.73
CA ILE A 74 3.05 -13.80 -0.18
C ILE A 74 1.59 -14.18 0.10
N HIS A 75 1.18 -14.09 1.35
CA HIS A 75 -0.19 -14.29 1.79
C HIS A 75 -0.96 -12.97 1.74
N LEU A 76 -1.74 -12.76 0.68
CA LEU A 76 -2.60 -11.58 0.56
C LEU A 76 -3.80 -11.68 1.52
N VAL A 77 -3.89 -10.75 2.47
CA VAL A 77 -4.98 -10.65 3.44
C VAL A 77 -5.82 -9.42 3.14
N THR A 78 -7.10 -9.63 2.82
CA THR A 78 -8.03 -8.54 2.50
C THR A 78 -9.31 -8.66 3.31
N GLY A 79 -10.01 -7.56 3.50
CA GLY A 79 -11.36 -7.58 4.09
C GLY A 79 -12.36 -8.32 3.20
N VAL A 80 -13.34 -9.00 3.80
CA VAL A 80 -14.40 -9.73 3.09
C VAL A 80 -15.39 -8.72 2.49
N LYS A 81 -15.77 -8.91 1.21
CA LYS A 81 -16.89 -8.15 0.59
C LYS A 81 -18.22 -8.69 1.10
N VAL A 82 -19.25 -7.85 1.09
CA VAL A 82 -20.60 -8.18 1.57
C VAL A 82 -21.16 -9.47 0.94
N ASN A 83 -20.84 -9.72 -0.32
CA ASN A 83 -21.33 -10.88 -1.08
C ASN A 83 -20.38 -12.08 -1.05
N MET A 84 -19.32 -12.06 -0.24
CA MET A 84 -18.40 -13.19 -0.09
C MET A 84 -18.77 -14.02 1.13
N LYS A 85 -18.57 -15.34 1.02
CA LYS A 85 -18.72 -16.24 2.18
C LYS A 85 -17.79 -15.80 3.30
N ASN A 86 -18.30 -15.81 4.54
CA ASN A 86 -17.50 -15.54 5.72
C ASN A 86 -16.32 -16.51 5.78
N ARG A 87 -15.13 -15.96 5.94
CA ARG A 87 -13.89 -16.71 6.07
C ARG A 87 -13.41 -16.59 7.50
N LEU A 88 -13.08 -17.72 8.12
CA LEU A 88 -12.39 -17.72 9.40
C LEU A 88 -11.03 -17.02 9.21
N MET A 89 -10.86 -15.92 9.90
CA MET A 89 -9.65 -15.11 9.82
C MET A 89 -9.04 -15.05 11.21
N PRO A 90 -7.71 -15.26 11.35
CA PRO A 90 -7.01 -15.09 12.61
C PRO A 90 -7.31 -13.71 13.22
N PHE A 91 -7.39 -13.65 14.54
CA PHE A 91 -7.70 -12.41 15.27
C PHE A 91 -6.71 -11.30 14.93
N TRP A 92 -5.44 -11.65 14.79
CA TRP A 92 -4.36 -10.74 14.39
C TRP A 92 -4.62 -10.10 13.02
N ASP A 93 -4.99 -10.89 12.03
CA ASP A 93 -5.29 -10.39 10.68
C ASP A 93 -6.47 -9.41 10.69
N LYS A 94 -7.47 -9.66 11.55
CA LYS A 94 -8.60 -8.73 11.74
C LYS A 94 -8.14 -7.40 12.34
N ILE A 95 -7.18 -7.41 13.28
CA ILE A 95 -6.62 -6.19 13.88
C ILE A 95 -5.89 -5.40 12.80
N MET A 96 -5.01 -6.05 12.05
CA MET A 96 -4.20 -5.40 11.00
C MET A 96 -5.08 -4.81 9.88
N LEU A 97 -6.13 -5.51 9.46
CA LEU A 97 -7.09 -4.99 8.47
C LEU A 97 -7.91 -3.77 8.96
N ARG A 98 -7.97 -3.53 10.26
CA ARG A 98 -8.60 -2.33 10.83
C ARG A 98 -7.66 -1.14 10.94
N LYS A 99 -6.43 -1.27 10.46
CA LYS A 99 -5.38 -0.25 10.55
C LYS A 99 -4.98 0.34 9.17
N PRO A 100 -5.94 0.66 8.25
CA PRO A 100 -5.61 1.28 6.96
C PRO A 100 -5.01 2.68 7.15
N PHE A 101 -5.16 3.28 8.35
CA PHE A 101 -4.69 4.63 8.65
C PHE A 101 -3.19 4.84 8.42
N VAL A 102 -2.34 3.79 8.51
CA VAL A 102 -0.89 3.91 8.24
C VAL A 102 -0.66 4.42 6.82
N ILE A 103 -1.28 3.75 5.83
CA ILE A 103 -1.18 4.16 4.42
C ILE A 103 -1.83 5.53 4.20
N GLU A 104 -2.96 5.81 4.86
CA GLU A 104 -3.63 7.10 4.79
C GLU A 104 -2.75 8.22 5.36
N CYS A 105 -2.12 8.01 6.52
CA CYS A 105 -1.17 8.95 7.11
C CYS A 105 0.05 9.18 6.22
N ILE A 106 0.64 8.11 5.65
CA ILE A 106 1.76 8.25 4.70
C ILE A 106 1.33 9.09 3.50
N ASN A 107 0.18 8.77 2.91
CA ASN A 107 -0.36 9.54 1.79
C ASN A 107 -0.59 11.01 2.15
N ASP A 108 -1.11 11.29 3.34
CA ASP A 108 -1.33 12.64 3.83
C ASP A 108 0.00 13.40 4.03
N MET A 109 0.98 12.76 4.63
CA MET A 109 2.33 13.31 4.78
C MET A 109 2.97 13.64 3.43
N LEU A 110 2.90 12.72 2.45
CA LEU A 110 3.42 12.95 1.11
C LEU A 110 2.68 14.08 0.39
N LYS A 111 1.36 14.17 0.53
CA LYS A 111 0.54 15.20 -0.11
C LYS A 111 0.74 16.58 0.51
N ASN A 112 0.67 16.67 1.82
CA ASN A 112 0.59 17.93 2.54
C ASN A 112 1.96 18.43 2.98
N THR A 113 2.80 17.58 3.58
CA THR A 113 4.12 17.96 4.05
C THR A 113 5.10 18.10 2.90
N ALA A 114 5.14 17.11 2.00
CA ALA A 114 6.01 17.14 0.82
C ALA A 114 5.40 17.90 -0.38
N LYS A 115 4.16 18.42 -0.25
CA LYS A 115 3.45 19.22 -1.26
C LYS A 115 3.39 18.59 -2.64
N LEU A 116 3.36 17.27 -2.75
CA LEU A 116 3.36 16.54 -4.02
C LEU A 116 2.19 16.91 -4.93
N VAL A 117 1.01 17.15 -4.36
CA VAL A 117 -0.22 17.46 -5.12
C VAL A 117 -0.26 18.91 -5.61
N HIS A 118 0.41 19.82 -4.90
CA HIS A 118 0.39 21.26 -5.19
C HIS A 118 1.51 21.70 -6.14
N SER A 119 2.33 20.78 -6.59
CA SER A 119 3.43 21.07 -7.49
C SER A 119 2.91 21.23 -8.92
N ARG A 120 2.88 22.47 -9.42
CA ARG A 120 2.56 22.79 -10.82
C ARG A 120 3.74 22.51 -11.74
N HIS A 121 4.16 21.24 -11.82
CA HIS A 121 5.24 20.87 -12.69
C HIS A 121 4.80 20.89 -14.16
N ARG A 122 5.50 21.67 -14.99
CA ARG A 122 5.31 21.72 -16.45
C ARG A 122 6.01 20.58 -17.19
N SER A 123 6.87 19.81 -16.48
CA SER A 123 7.67 18.72 -17.03
C SER A 123 7.48 17.46 -16.18
N ILE A 124 7.33 16.31 -16.83
CA ILE A 124 7.27 15.00 -16.19
C ILE A 124 8.54 14.73 -15.37
N ASN A 125 9.71 15.10 -15.89
CA ASN A 125 10.96 14.90 -15.19
C ASN A 125 11.02 15.67 -13.88
N ASN A 126 10.56 16.91 -13.86
CA ASN A 126 10.50 17.72 -12.63
C ASN A 126 9.51 17.13 -11.63
N PHE A 127 8.38 16.60 -12.09
CA PHE A 127 7.44 15.88 -11.26
C PHE A 127 8.08 14.63 -10.63
N LEU A 128 8.76 13.79 -11.43
CA LEU A 128 9.43 12.59 -10.96
C LEU A 128 10.53 12.92 -9.94
N MET A 129 11.33 13.93 -10.21
CA MET A 129 12.36 14.38 -9.26
C MET A 129 11.76 14.83 -7.93
N ASN A 130 10.66 15.59 -7.96
CA ASN A 130 9.97 16.01 -6.75
C ASN A 130 9.35 14.82 -6.00
N LEU A 131 8.77 13.85 -6.73
CA LEU A 131 8.23 12.63 -6.13
C LEU A 131 9.33 11.84 -5.41
N VAL A 132 10.45 11.60 -6.07
CA VAL A 132 11.58 10.85 -5.47
C VAL A 132 12.16 11.61 -4.28
N ALA A 133 12.30 12.93 -4.39
CA ALA A 133 12.76 13.76 -3.27
C ALA A 133 11.81 13.69 -2.07
N ALA A 134 10.49 13.70 -2.31
CA ALA A 134 9.48 13.58 -1.25
C ALA A 134 9.51 12.20 -0.58
N LEU A 135 9.66 11.12 -1.37
CA LEU A 135 9.79 9.77 -0.83
C LEU A 135 11.09 9.63 -0.03
N ALA A 136 12.20 10.17 -0.53
CA ALA A 136 13.46 10.18 0.19
C ALA A 136 13.36 10.97 1.51
N ALA A 137 12.76 12.16 1.49
CA ALA A 137 12.51 12.94 2.70
C ALA A 137 11.67 12.18 3.72
N TYR A 138 10.63 11.47 3.25
CA TYR A 138 9.81 10.62 4.11
C TYR A 138 10.64 9.52 4.80
N CYS A 139 11.61 8.92 4.10
CA CYS A 139 12.46 7.87 4.69
C CYS A 139 13.26 8.38 5.90
N PHE A 140 13.60 9.67 5.96
CA PHE A 140 14.33 10.30 7.07
C PHE A 140 13.43 10.84 8.19
N TYR A 141 12.11 10.68 8.09
CA TYR A 141 11.21 11.10 9.15
C TYR A 141 11.35 10.17 10.37
N ASP A 142 11.56 10.75 11.56
CA ASP A 142 11.73 9.99 12.81
C ASP A 142 10.39 9.42 13.30
N ASN A 143 9.30 10.18 13.16
CA ASN A 143 7.97 9.81 13.64
C ASN A 143 7.10 9.29 12.48
N LYS A 144 7.35 8.06 12.05
CA LYS A 144 6.51 7.38 11.07
C LYS A 144 5.22 6.84 11.71
N PRO A 145 4.10 6.76 10.95
CA PRO A 145 2.88 6.17 11.45
C PRO A 145 3.05 4.66 11.64
N GLU A 146 2.89 4.17 12.87
CA GLU A 146 3.02 2.75 13.21
C GLU A 146 1.66 2.06 13.31
N ALA A 147 1.53 0.88 12.72
CA ALA A 147 0.31 0.09 12.78
C ALA A 147 -0.04 -0.37 14.19
N LEU A 148 0.97 -0.56 15.04
CA LEU A 148 0.87 -1.15 16.36
C LEU A 148 1.18 -0.18 17.50
N GLN A 149 1.01 1.10 17.29
CA GLN A 149 1.23 2.10 18.32
C GLN A 149 0.48 1.74 19.62
N GLY A 150 1.23 1.49 20.71
CA GLY A 150 0.66 1.08 22.00
C GLY A 150 0.50 -0.44 22.21
N TYR A 151 0.85 -1.28 21.26
CA TYR A 151 0.91 -2.73 21.45
C TYR A 151 2.35 -3.21 21.51
N THR A 152 2.84 -3.47 22.71
CA THR A 152 4.11 -4.20 22.90
C THR A 152 3.81 -5.68 22.67
N ILE A 153 4.20 -6.20 21.52
CA ILE A 153 4.16 -7.64 21.28
C ILE A 153 5.39 -8.21 21.96
N GLU A 154 5.17 -8.84 23.09
CA GLU A 154 6.17 -9.79 23.61
C GLU A 154 6.27 -10.94 22.62
N HIS A 155 7.34 -11.00 21.85
CA HIS A 155 7.64 -12.05 20.87
C HIS A 155 7.83 -13.46 21.47
N THR A 156 7.50 -13.66 22.73
CA THR A 156 7.90 -14.84 23.52
C THR A 156 6.78 -15.79 23.91
N LYS A 157 5.59 -15.70 23.33
CA LYS A 157 4.59 -16.76 23.56
C LYS A 157 3.98 -17.25 22.28
N GLN A 158 4.77 -18.00 21.53
CA GLN A 158 4.23 -18.99 20.62
C GLN A 158 3.53 -20.05 21.49
N LEU A 159 2.22 -19.93 21.66
CA LEU A 159 1.40 -21.00 22.21
C LEU A 159 1.39 -22.13 21.20
N VAL A 160 2.24 -23.10 21.39
CA VAL A 160 2.17 -24.39 20.71
C VAL A 160 1.07 -25.16 21.41
N LEU A 161 -0.10 -25.25 20.81
CA LEU A 161 -1.12 -26.22 21.19
C LEU A 161 -0.73 -27.55 20.54
N PHE A 162 -0.42 -28.53 21.40
CA PHE A 162 -0.28 -29.94 21.01
C PHE A 162 -1.66 -30.55 20.76
#